data_e074b4a7643b2bf556a0595b4fb01a8e
#
_entry.id   e074b4a7643b2bf556a0595b4fb01a8e
#
_cell.length_a   1.000
_cell.length_b   1.000
_cell.length_c   1.000
_cell.angle_alpha   90.00
_cell.angle_beta   90.00
_cell.angle_gamma   90.00
#
_symmetry.space_group_name_H-M   'P 1'
#
loop_
_entity.id
_entity.type
_entity.pdbx_description
1 polymer ?
#
loop_
_entity_poly.entity_id
_entity_poly.type
_entity_poly.pdbx_seq_one_letter_code
_entity_poly.pdbx_strand_id
1 'polypeptide(L)'
;VEVWINGEWKYMGACEPEPYLNRGWFTDAASRSMLIHAKPFGHPSTGKNVISVNRNYSVVNILPSYAPTRKITARVNLPNSDPDDAEVDIGIFNYAEFYPVATLKPASDGVLTFETGYGDFLLWASSADGYDFRIIRPDEKDTVILTPVKLPPDSGEIDIDITVPAGSAVIPELPEDIKAINKRRLSLEDSLREEKIKTWMSEEEAGKMAAAAGADIRTVKSLIKKSAGNYNEIVKLLKGFPEIPLSSKLAILEQVSEKDLRDTPAEVLAGHLMYLPPGEEWKNYCSEEIYLKYLLNPRIADELLSGWRKYFAENLTEDFRKKGRENPEFIVEYVNSAIRHDNTRNNYGTPLSPRGTHELKIADDHSRKIYFVALCRSAGVPAKIGNGTGRPRYFYRGEWNDVYFSDEIRPQGKGFLKIENGHKDFVPQYYKHFTIGRYENGRFSTLEYDYDLPVTSFDGELALPAGNYWLVTGNRTDERNILAHISFFAVKPDDTTSIKVTVRGK
;
A
#
# COMPACT_ATOMS: atom_id res chain seq x y z
N VAL A 1 0.25 20.79 3.21
CA VAL A 1 -0.92 21.42 3.90
C VAL A 1 -1.47 22.54 3.04
N GLU A 2 -2.78 22.69 3.04
CA GLU A 2 -3.49 23.73 2.28
C GLU A 2 -4.41 24.54 3.18
N VAL A 3 -4.52 25.81 2.89
CA VAL A 3 -5.39 26.74 3.60
C VAL A 3 -6.25 27.51 2.60
N TRP A 4 -7.52 27.70 2.94
CA TRP A 4 -8.41 28.58 2.20
C TRP A 4 -8.29 30.00 2.76
N ILE A 5 -7.77 30.93 1.96
CA ILE A 5 -7.57 32.32 2.40
C ILE A 5 -7.85 33.29 1.26
N ASN A 6 -8.56 34.36 1.54
CA ASN A 6 -8.93 35.39 0.56
C ASN A 6 -9.66 34.84 -0.69
N GLY A 7 -10.48 33.80 -0.53
CA GLY A 7 -11.26 33.21 -1.62
C GLY A 7 -10.50 32.21 -2.51
N GLU A 8 -9.31 31.78 -2.14
CA GLU A 8 -8.51 30.82 -2.89
C GLU A 8 -7.76 29.84 -1.98
N TRP A 9 -7.44 28.66 -2.53
CA TRP A 9 -6.57 27.68 -1.90
C TRP A 9 -5.11 28.08 -2.04
N LYS A 10 -4.37 28.00 -0.94
CA LYS A 10 -2.92 28.22 -0.91
C LYS A 10 -2.24 27.10 -0.16
N TYR A 11 -1.09 26.65 -0.65
CA TYR A 11 -0.34 25.60 -0.02
C TYR A 11 0.86 26.12 0.78
N MET A 12 1.32 25.29 1.73
CA MET A 12 2.54 25.48 2.49
C MET A 12 3.15 24.12 2.83
N GLY A 13 4.47 24.06 3.00
CA GLY A 13 5.16 22.87 3.51
C GLY A 13 4.71 22.57 4.95
N ALA A 14 4.40 21.31 5.24
CA ALA A 14 3.98 20.91 6.59
C ALA A 14 5.15 20.81 7.56
N CYS A 15 6.29 20.30 7.09
CA CYS A 15 7.48 20.08 7.91
C CYS A 15 8.47 21.23 7.83
N GLU A 16 8.58 21.82 6.65
CA GLU A 16 9.51 22.94 6.36
C GLU A 16 8.74 24.05 5.66
N PRO A 17 7.93 24.84 6.40
CA PRO A 17 7.16 25.91 5.82
C PRO A 17 8.09 27.01 5.30
N GLU A 18 7.87 27.42 4.07
CA GLU A 18 8.51 28.57 3.47
C GLU A 18 7.96 29.89 4.07
N PRO A 19 8.65 31.02 3.94
CA PRO A 19 8.19 32.31 4.45
C PRO A 19 6.88 32.80 3.83
N TYR A 20 6.55 32.33 2.63
CA TYR A 20 5.33 32.71 1.89
C TYR A 20 4.50 31.50 1.51
N LEU A 21 3.19 31.69 1.45
CA LEU A 21 2.27 30.70 0.90
C LEU A 21 2.51 30.50 -0.60
N ASN A 22 2.08 29.34 -1.13
CA ASN A 22 2.31 28.93 -2.52
C ASN A 22 3.78 28.83 -2.90
N ARG A 23 4.62 28.51 -1.91
CA ARG A 23 6.05 28.30 -2.08
C ARG A 23 6.47 27.03 -1.35
N GLY A 24 7.31 26.24 -1.98
CA GLY A 24 7.88 25.03 -1.44
C GLY A 24 8.72 24.31 -2.51
N TRP A 25 9.48 23.32 -2.12
CA TRP A 25 10.27 22.48 -3.05
C TRP A 25 9.41 21.81 -4.11
N PHE A 26 8.14 21.59 -3.83
CA PHE A 26 7.17 20.96 -4.72
C PHE A 26 6.39 21.93 -5.63
N THR A 27 6.69 23.23 -5.59
CA THR A 27 5.96 24.25 -6.37
C THR A 27 5.97 23.97 -7.86
N ASP A 28 7.12 23.60 -8.42
CA ASP A 28 7.21 23.24 -9.85
C ASP A 28 6.41 21.95 -10.13
N ALA A 29 6.51 20.95 -9.28
CA ALA A 29 5.73 19.72 -9.41
C ALA A 29 4.21 19.98 -9.33
N ALA A 30 3.76 20.90 -8.46
CA ALA A 30 2.34 21.29 -8.37
C ALA A 30 1.86 21.96 -9.67
N SER A 31 2.71 22.81 -10.29
CA SER A 31 2.34 23.53 -11.53
C SER A 31 2.20 22.64 -12.77
N ARG A 32 2.69 21.40 -12.71
CA ARG A 32 2.62 20.40 -13.78
C ARG A 32 1.87 19.13 -13.37
N SER A 33 1.12 19.20 -12.30
CA SER A 33 0.30 18.08 -11.85
C SER A 33 -0.86 17.80 -12.79
N MET A 34 -1.28 16.54 -12.83
CA MET A 34 -2.45 16.13 -13.62
C MET A 34 -3.74 16.20 -12.81
N LEU A 35 -3.67 15.96 -11.50
CA LEU A 35 -4.76 16.06 -10.53
C LEU A 35 -4.19 16.44 -9.16
N ILE A 36 -4.90 17.30 -8.43
CA ILE A 36 -4.63 17.59 -7.02
C ILE A 36 -5.97 17.52 -6.29
N HIS A 37 -6.06 16.64 -5.30
CA HIS A 37 -7.28 16.43 -4.54
C HIS A 37 -7.18 17.00 -3.13
N ALA A 38 -8.22 17.71 -2.72
CA ALA A 38 -8.49 18.03 -1.33
C ALA A 38 -9.61 17.13 -0.78
N LYS A 39 -9.54 16.79 0.50
CA LYS A 39 -10.58 16.05 1.22
C LYS A 39 -11.16 16.94 2.34
N PRO A 40 -12.08 17.86 2.05
CA PRO A 40 -12.79 18.60 3.09
C PRO A 40 -13.70 17.65 3.87
N PHE A 41 -13.54 17.63 5.19
CA PHE A 41 -14.40 16.91 6.13
C PHE A 41 -15.55 17.78 6.60
N GLY A 42 -16.67 17.16 6.94
CA GLY A 42 -17.88 17.84 7.40
C GLY A 42 -18.97 17.81 6.36
N HIS A 43 -19.54 18.97 6.05
CA HIS A 43 -20.63 19.05 5.06
C HIS A 43 -20.11 18.71 3.65
N PRO A 44 -20.86 17.89 2.88
CA PRO A 44 -20.48 17.57 1.52
C PRO A 44 -20.25 18.83 0.70
N SER A 45 -19.15 18.89 -0.03
CA SER A 45 -18.91 19.96 -0.99
C SER A 45 -19.91 19.85 -2.13
N THR A 46 -20.51 20.97 -2.51
CA THR A 46 -21.38 21.09 -3.67
C THR A 46 -20.72 22.00 -4.69
N GLY A 47 -20.80 21.67 -5.96
CA GLY A 47 -20.30 22.53 -7.02
C GLY A 47 -19.42 21.82 -8.04
N LYS A 48 -18.67 22.62 -8.80
CA LYS A 48 -17.76 22.14 -9.84
C LYS A 48 -16.54 21.42 -9.21
N ASN A 49 -16.01 20.45 -9.92
CA ASN A 49 -14.79 19.73 -9.54
C ASN A 49 -14.92 18.77 -8.34
N VAL A 50 -16.12 18.44 -7.90
CA VAL A 50 -16.34 17.35 -6.92
C VAL A 50 -16.15 16.03 -7.65
N ILE A 51 -15.17 15.25 -7.17
CA ILE A 51 -14.84 13.91 -7.68
C ILE A 51 -15.78 12.88 -7.06
N SER A 52 -15.93 12.92 -5.74
CA SER A 52 -16.82 12.03 -5.01
C SER A 52 -17.35 12.68 -3.73
N VAL A 53 -18.52 12.21 -3.30
CA VAL A 53 -19.14 12.63 -2.04
C VAL A 53 -19.30 11.37 -1.18
N ASN A 54 -18.71 11.40 -0.01
CA ASN A 54 -18.84 10.36 1.00
C ASN A 54 -19.65 10.91 2.19
N ARG A 55 -19.99 10.04 3.13
CA ARG A 55 -20.80 10.41 4.28
C ARG A 55 -20.19 11.56 5.10
N ASN A 56 -18.86 11.56 5.29
CA ASN A 56 -18.16 12.45 6.22
C ASN A 56 -17.19 13.41 5.51
N TYR A 57 -16.95 13.22 4.23
CA TYR A 57 -16.04 14.06 3.43
C TYR A 57 -16.43 14.04 1.96
N SER A 58 -15.89 15.00 1.23
CA SER A 58 -15.89 14.99 -0.23
C SER A 58 -14.46 14.92 -0.75
N VAL A 59 -14.29 14.47 -1.99
CA VAL A 59 -13.03 14.62 -2.72
C VAL A 59 -13.25 15.68 -3.78
N VAL A 60 -12.42 16.72 -3.77
CA VAL A 60 -12.54 17.85 -4.68
C VAL A 60 -11.23 17.99 -5.45
N ASN A 61 -11.33 18.13 -6.78
CA ASN A 61 -10.18 18.46 -7.61
C ASN A 61 -9.88 19.96 -7.50
N ILE A 62 -8.76 20.31 -6.88
CA ILE A 62 -8.30 21.69 -6.69
C ILE A 62 -7.15 22.06 -7.63
N LEU A 63 -6.85 21.21 -8.61
CA LEU A 63 -5.79 21.46 -9.60
C LEU A 63 -5.86 22.85 -10.27
N PRO A 64 -7.05 23.40 -10.61
CA PRO A 64 -7.14 24.74 -11.21
C PRO A 64 -6.52 25.88 -10.39
N SER A 65 -6.31 25.66 -9.08
CA SER A 65 -5.62 26.63 -8.22
C SER A 65 -4.08 26.60 -8.36
N TYR A 66 -3.51 25.58 -9.01
CA TYR A 66 -2.06 25.32 -9.02
C TYR A 66 -1.47 25.16 -10.42
N ALA A 67 -2.24 24.64 -11.37
CA ALA A 67 -1.78 24.34 -12.71
C ALA A 67 -2.82 24.72 -13.77
N PRO A 68 -2.40 24.92 -15.03
CA PRO A 68 -3.31 25.00 -16.15
C PRO A 68 -4.12 23.70 -16.29
N THR A 69 -5.41 23.82 -16.59
CA THR A 69 -6.30 22.67 -16.74
C THR A 69 -7.03 22.67 -18.07
N ARG A 70 -7.45 21.48 -18.49
CA ARG A 70 -8.40 21.27 -19.58
C ARG A 70 -9.54 20.37 -19.12
N LYS A 71 -10.68 20.48 -19.80
CA LYS A 71 -11.88 19.71 -19.52
C LYS A 71 -11.95 18.52 -20.47
N ILE A 72 -12.07 17.33 -19.95
CA ILE A 72 -12.26 16.09 -20.71
C ILE A 72 -13.70 15.64 -20.57
N THR A 73 -14.30 15.19 -21.67
CA THR A 73 -15.61 14.55 -21.70
C THR A 73 -15.43 13.12 -22.23
N ALA A 74 -15.77 12.12 -21.43
CA ALA A 74 -15.78 10.74 -21.84
C ALA A 74 -17.20 10.21 -21.92
N ARG A 75 -17.49 9.45 -22.97
CA ARG A 75 -18.74 8.69 -23.13
C ARG A 75 -18.40 7.20 -23.04
N VAL A 76 -19.03 6.54 -22.09
CA VAL A 76 -18.93 5.09 -21.92
C VAL A 76 -20.16 4.43 -22.53
N ASN A 77 -19.94 3.64 -23.56
CA ASN A 77 -21.00 2.87 -24.22
C ASN A 77 -21.00 1.45 -23.66
N LEU A 78 -22.11 1.07 -23.05
CA LEU A 78 -22.34 -0.28 -22.52
C LEU A 78 -23.48 -0.91 -23.31
N PRO A 79 -23.20 -1.77 -24.29
CA PRO A 79 -24.25 -2.36 -25.12
C PRO A 79 -25.19 -3.31 -24.36
N ASN A 80 -24.71 -3.92 -23.27
CA ASN A 80 -25.38 -5.00 -22.54
C ASN A 80 -25.61 -4.69 -21.05
N SER A 81 -25.12 -3.57 -20.52
CA SER A 81 -25.14 -3.26 -19.09
C SER A 81 -25.56 -1.80 -18.85
N ASP A 82 -25.94 -1.50 -17.61
CA ASP A 82 -26.28 -0.13 -17.21
C ASP A 82 -24.99 0.73 -17.09
N PRO A 83 -24.99 1.99 -17.54
CA PRO A 83 -23.87 2.91 -17.27
C PRO A 83 -23.46 3.04 -15.81
N ASP A 84 -24.39 2.86 -14.87
CA ASP A 84 -24.11 2.87 -13.43
C ASP A 84 -23.17 1.73 -12.98
N ASP A 85 -23.05 0.64 -13.78
CA ASP A 85 -22.16 -0.48 -13.51
C ASP A 85 -20.73 -0.24 -14.01
N ALA A 86 -20.51 0.83 -14.76
CA ALA A 86 -19.17 1.18 -15.24
C ALA A 86 -18.40 2.05 -14.24
N GLU A 87 -17.10 1.84 -14.23
CA GLU A 87 -16.17 2.74 -13.56
C GLU A 87 -15.08 3.17 -14.55
N VAL A 88 -14.64 4.42 -14.40
CA VAL A 88 -13.60 5.00 -15.25
C VAL A 88 -12.46 5.50 -14.39
N ASP A 89 -11.29 4.88 -14.55
CA ASP A 89 -10.08 5.29 -13.87
C ASP A 89 -9.30 6.31 -14.71
N ILE A 90 -8.83 7.34 -14.06
CA ILE A 90 -7.81 8.25 -14.58
C ILE A 90 -6.47 7.71 -14.09
N GLY A 91 -5.71 7.09 -14.99
CA GLY A 91 -4.42 6.48 -14.68
C GLY A 91 -3.25 7.35 -15.11
N ILE A 92 -2.33 7.60 -14.19
CA ILE A 92 -1.08 8.32 -14.47
C ILE A 92 0.06 7.33 -14.41
N PHE A 93 0.96 7.42 -15.39
CA PHE A 93 2.14 6.57 -15.38
C PHE A 93 3.11 7.03 -14.30
N ASN A 94 3.27 6.20 -13.28
CA ASN A 94 4.17 6.43 -12.17
C ASN A 94 5.10 5.23 -12.01
N TYR A 95 6.40 5.45 -12.23
CA TYR A 95 7.37 4.38 -12.40
C TYR A 95 6.96 3.45 -13.55
N ALA A 96 6.76 2.19 -13.31
CA ALA A 96 6.32 1.22 -14.33
C ALA A 96 4.88 0.73 -14.10
N GLU A 97 4.00 1.63 -13.74
CA GLU A 97 2.60 1.35 -13.45
C GLU A 97 1.70 2.48 -13.95
N PHE A 98 0.53 2.13 -14.47
CA PHE A 98 -0.57 3.07 -14.65
C PHE A 98 -1.39 3.16 -13.37
N TYR A 99 -0.96 4.04 -12.47
CA TYR A 99 -1.58 4.21 -11.17
C TYR A 99 -2.90 5.00 -11.29
N PRO A 100 -4.05 4.45 -10.82
CA PRO A 100 -5.32 5.14 -10.84
C PRO A 100 -5.32 6.26 -9.77
N VAL A 101 -5.31 7.51 -10.22
CA VAL A 101 -5.36 8.68 -9.32
C VAL A 101 -6.79 9.11 -8.99
N ALA A 102 -7.76 8.72 -9.80
CA ALA A 102 -9.18 8.90 -9.53
C ALA A 102 -10.00 7.83 -10.24
N THR A 103 -11.07 7.37 -9.58
CA THR A 103 -12.10 6.52 -10.16
C THR A 103 -13.39 7.32 -10.20
N LEU A 104 -13.99 7.45 -11.38
CA LEU A 104 -15.21 8.21 -11.63
C LEU A 104 -16.31 7.28 -12.12
N LYS A 105 -17.55 7.63 -11.84
CA LYS A 105 -18.73 6.95 -12.40
C LYS A 105 -19.35 7.83 -13.48
N PRO A 106 -19.70 7.27 -14.65
CA PRO A 106 -20.51 7.98 -15.65
C PRO A 106 -21.87 8.34 -15.06
N ALA A 107 -22.50 9.38 -15.60
CA ALA A 107 -23.91 9.63 -15.34
C ALA A 107 -24.79 8.58 -16.06
N SER A 108 -26.07 8.54 -15.78
CA SER A 108 -27.02 7.58 -16.36
C SER A 108 -27.12 7.61 -17.90
N ASP A 109 -26.66 8.71 -18.53
CA ASP A 109 -26.52 8.83 -19.99
C ASP A 109 -25.16 8.31 -20.53
N GLY A 110 -24.35 7.71 -19.68
CA GLY A 110 -23.01 7.20 -19.98
C GLY A 110 -21.94 8.27 -20.13
N VAL A 111 -22.23 9.55 -19.79
CA VAL A 111 -21.28 10.65 -19.94
C VAL A 111 -20.65 11.01 -18.61
N LEU A 112 -19.35 11.23 -18.61
CA LEU A 112 -18.62 11.82 -17.50
C LEU A 112 -17.76 12.99 -17.99
N THR A 113 -17.53 13.96 -17.10
CA THR A 113 -16.71 15.13 -17.40
C THR A 113 -15.84 15.47 -16.20
N PHE A 114 -14.57 15.73 -16.44
CA PHE A 114 -13.61 16.10 -15.39
C PHE A 114 -12.55 17.07 -15.92
N GLU A 115 -11.86 17.74 -14.99
CA GLU A 115 -10.73 18.62 -15.31
C GLU A 115 -9.41 17.92 -14.96
N THR A 116 -8.40 18.07 -15.83
CA THR A 116 -7.04 17.51 -15.66
C THR A 116 -5.99 18.45 -16.20
N GLY A 117 -4.71 18.21 -15.89
CA GLY A 117 -3.57 18.93 -16.47
C GLY A 117 -3.31 18.58 -17.94
N TYR A 118 -2.28 19.19 -18.51
CA TYR A 118 -1.90 19.06 -19.93
C TYR A 118 -0.82 17.99 -20.17
N GLY A 119 -0.88 16.86 -19.51
CA GLY A 119 -0.02 15.70 -19.78
C GLY A 119 -0.78 14.55 -20.42
N ASP A 120 -0.04 13.53 -20.83
CA ASP A 120 -0.61 12.27 -21.26
C ASP A 120 -1.09 11.46 -20.04
N PHE A 121 -2.24 10.82 -20.18
CA PHE A 121 -2.78 9.93 -19.15
C PHE A 121 -3.60 8.80 -19.77
N LEU A 122 -3.75 7.73 -19.01
CA LEU A 122 -4.62 6.62 -19.35
C LEU A 122 -6.03 6.88 -18.85
N LEU A 123 -7.03 6.70 -19.73
CA LEU A 123 -8.42 6.63 -19.34
C LEU A 123 -8.87 5.18 -19.52
N TRP A 124 -9.22 4.52 -18.42
CA TRP A 124 -9.57 3.11 -18.37
C TRP A 124 -11.01 2.95 -17.92
N ALA A 125 -11.88 2.43 -18.81
CA ALA A 125 -13.24 2.08 -18.45
C ALA A 125 -13.34 0.58 -18.18
N SER A 126 -14.01 0.20 -17.11
CA SER A 126 -14.27 -1.19 -16.71
C SER A 126 -15.76 -1.42 -16.44
N SER A 127 -16.24 -2.61 -16.74
CA SER A 127 -17.59 -3.09 -16.43
C SER A 127 -17.58 -4.62 -16.27
N ALA A 128 -18.73 -5.21 -15.99
CA ALA A 128 -18.89 -6.67 -15.99
C ALA A 128 -18.56 -7.31 -17.36
N ASP A 129 -18.74 -6.58 -18.46
CA ASP A 129 -18.51 -7.05 -19.83
C ASP A 129 -17.02 -7.00 -20.25
N GLY A 130 -16.15 -6.35 -19.45
CA GLY A 130 -14.73 -6.22 -19.72
C GLY A 130 -14.19 -4.81 -19.53
N TYR A 131 -13.25 -4.42 -20.37
CA TYR A 131 -12.60 -3.11 -20.32
C TYR A 131 -12.44 -2.48 -21.70
N ASP A 132 -12.17 -1.18 -21.71
CA ASP A 132 -11.60 -0.42 -22.83
C ASP A 132 -10.72 0.70 -22.28
N PHE A 133 -9.69 1.10 -23.03
CA PHE A 133 -8.84 2.21 -22.61
C PHE A 133 -8.36 3.06 -23.77
N ARG A 134 -8.00 4.30 -23.44
CA ARG A 134 -7.32 5.25 -24.34
C ARG A 134 -6.22 5.98 -23.61
N ILE A 135 -5.13 6.23 -24.32
CA ILE A 135 -4.15 7.23 -23.90
C ILE A 135 -4.64 8.57 -24.43
N ILE A 136 -4.82 9.52 -23.54
CA ILE A 136 -5.29 10.87 -23.85
C ILE A 136 -4.11 11.80 -23.91
N ARG A 137 -3.92 12.47 -25.05
CA ARG A 137 -2.82 13.40 -25.32
C ARG A 137 -3.27 14.84 -25.26
N PRO A 138 -2.37 15.81 -24.96
CA PRO A 138 -2.72 17.23 -24.87
C PRO A 138 -3.28 17.85 -26.16
N ASP A 139 -2.86 17.36 -27.30
CA ASP A 139 -3.23 17.82 -28.65
C ASP A 139 -4.46 17.09 -29.21
N GLU A 140 -4.98 16.09 -28.53
CA GLU A 140 -6.17 15.36 -28.95
C GLU A 140 -7.46 16.06 -28.54
N LYS A 141 -8.58 15.66 -29.18
CA LYS A 141 -9.92 16.16 -28.84
C LYS A 141 -10.28 15.81 -27.41
N ASP A 142 -10.91 16.74 -26.72
CA ASP A 142 -11.37 16.59 -25.34
C ASP A 142 -12.59 15.66 -25.19
N THR A 143 -13.04 15.00 -26.26
CA THR A 143 -14.15 14.04 -26.24
C THR A 143 -13.66 12.65 -26.62
N VAL A 144 -13.88 11.68 -25.72
CA VAL A 144 -13.40 10.30 -25.82
C VAL A 144 -14.58 9.34 -25.75
N ILE A 145 -14.55 8.27 -26.56
CA ILE A 145 -15.53 7.18 -26.49
C ILE A 145 -14.82 5.92 -26.03
N LEU A 146 -15.38 5.28 -25.00
CA LEU A 146 -14.93 4.01 -24.45
C LEU A 146 -16.07 3.00 -24.54
N THR A 147 -15.71 1.76 -24.91
CA THR A 147 -16.68 0.65 -25.02
C THR A 147 -16.08 -0.57 -24.32
N PRO A 148 -16.31 -0.75 -23.01
CA PRO A 148 -15.71 -1.80 -22.20
C PRO A 148 -16.31 -3.18 -22.46
N VAL A 149 -15.93 -3.77 -23.58
CA VAL A 149 -16.32 -5.14 -24.01
C VAL A 149 -15.11 -6.01 -24.32
N LYS A 150 -13.91 -5.47 -24.15
CA LYS A 150 -12.68 -6.22 -24.44
C LYS A 150 -12.35 -7.12 -23.27
N LEU A 151 -12.07 -8.38 -23.56
CA LEU A 151 -11.41 -9.28 -22.61
C LEU A 151 -9.89 -9.18 -22.80
N PRO A 152 -9.10 -9.41 -21.75
CA PRO A 152 -7.65 -9.36 -21.88
C PRO A 152 -7.16 -10.44 -22.85
N PRO A 153 -6.28 -10.08 -23.79
CA PRO A 153 -5.69 -11.06 -24.69
C PRO A 153 -4.70 -11.97 -23.97
N ASP A 154 -4.52 -13.18 -24.48
CA ASP A 154 -3.52 -14.14 -23.99
C ASP A 154 -2.09 -13.74 -24.39
N SER A 155 -1.94 -12.83 -25.33
CA SER A 155 -0.67 -12.30 -25.84
C SER A 155 -0.92 -10.99 -26.59
N GLY A 156 0.12 -10.19 -26.73
CA GLY A 156 0.09 -8.93 -27.46
C GLY A 156 0.98 -7.88 -26.79
N GLU A 157 1.37 -6.90 -27.54
CA GLU A 157 2.33 -5.87 -27.10
C GLU A 157 1.84 -4.49 -27.54
N ILE A 158 2.04 -3.48 -26.70
CA ILE A 158 1.68 -2.09 -26.97
C ILE A 158 2.82 -1.18 -26.48
N ASP A 159 3.37 -0.41 -27.40
CA ASP A 159 4.29 0.68 -27.08
C ASP A 159 3.54 1.98 -26.80
N ILE A 160 3.90 2.65 -25.72
CA ILE A 160 3.29 3.90 -25.28
C ILE A 160 4.38 4.91 -24.94
N ASP A 161 4.44 5.99 -25.70
CA ASP A 161 5.28 7.14 -25.40
C ASP A 161 4.45 8.15 -24.61
N ILE A 162 4.90 8.53 -23.43
CA ILE A 162 4.20 9.41 -22.51
C ILE A 162 4.99 10.70 -22.31
N THR A 163 4.30 11.81 -22.41
CA THR A 163 4.85 13.14 -22.15
C THR A 163 4.17 13.74 -20.91
N VAL A 164 4.97 14.11 -19.92
CA VAL A 164 4.48 14.85 -18.75
C VAL A 164 4.45 16.35 -19.00
N PRO A 165 3.57 17.13 -18.35
CA PRO A 165 3.50 18.56 -18.51
C PRO A 165 4.84 19.24 -18.18
N ALA A 166 5.13 20.33 -18.87
CA ALA A 166 6.21 21.23 -18.45
C ALA A 166 5.79 21.97 -17.17
N GLY A 167 6.71 22.17 -16.25
CA GLY A 167 6.50 23.09 -15.13
C GLY A 167 6.26 24.51 -15.63
N SER A 168 5.31 25.19 -15.03
CA SER A 168 4.94 26.59 -15.35
C SER A 168 5.10 27.53 -14.16
N ALA A 169 5.63 27.02 -13.04
CA ALA A 169 5.76 27.81 -11.82
C ALA A 169 6.85 28.91 -11.99
N VAL A 170 6.44 30.14 -11.73
CA VAL A 170 7.37 31.23 -11.49
C VAL A 170 7.57 31.36 -9.98
N ILE A 171 8.73 30.94 -9.48
CA ILE A 171 9.07 31.06 -8.06
C ILE A 171 9.87 32.36 -7.86
N PRO A 172 9.27 33.42 -7.29
CA PRO A 172 9.98 34.66 -7.04
C PRO A 172 11.18 34.45 -6.12
N GLU A 173 12.30 35.12 -6.39
CA GLU A 173 13.42 35.09 -5.43
C GLU A 173 13.00 35.71 -4.10
N LEU A 174 13.48 35.11 -3.00
CA LEU A 174 13.30 35.67 -1.66
C LEU A 174 14.29 36.81 -1.45
N PRO A 175 13.85 37.93 -0.82
CA PRO A 175 14.78 38.94 -0.31
C PRO A 175 15.83 38.33 0.61
N GLU A 176 17.06 38.88 0.60
CA GLU A 176 18.19 38.31 1.34
C GLU A 176 17.97 38.30 2.86
N ASP A 177 17.29 39.30 3.41
CA ASP A 177 16.90 39.35 4.83
C ASP A 177 15.93 38.22 5.18
N ILE A 178 14.97 37.91 4.32
CA ILE A 178 14.03 36.81 4.50
C ILE A 178 14.73 35.45 4.42
N LYS A 179 15.67 35.28 3.46
CA LYS A 179 16.53 34.08 3.38
C LYS A 179 17.34 33.89 4.67
N ALA A 180 17.91 34.98 5.20
CA ALA A 180 18.68 34.94 6.44
C ALA A 180 17.82 34.55 7.67
N ILE A 181 16.62 35.10 7.77
CA ILE A 181 15.65 34.74 8.83
C ILE A 181 15.29 33.26 8.74
N ASN A 182 14.96 32.76 7.54
CA ASN A 182 14.58 31.37 7.35
C ASN A 182 15.75 30.43 7.69
N LYS A 183 16.96 30.75 7.24
CA LYS A 183 18.16 29.97 7.58
C LYS A 183 18.40 29.90 9.10
N ARG A 184 18.21 31.02 9.82
CA ARG A 184 18.34 31.05 11.28
C ARG A 184 17.29 30.17 11.96
N ARG A 185 16.04 30.21 11.47
CA ARG A 185 14.94 29.36 11.97
C ARG A 185 15.29 27.87 11.81
N LEU A 186 15.71 27.44 10.61
CA LEU A 186 16.10 26.04 10.35
C LEU A 186 17.26 25.61 11.23
N SER A 187 18.29 26.47 11.40
CA SER A 187 19.42 26.16 12.29
C SER A 187 18.99 26.01 13.77
N LEU A 188 18.01 26.79 14.21
CA LEU A 188 17.44 26.64 15.57
C LEU A 188 16.67 25.32 15.70
N GLU A 189 15.85 24.98 14.73
CA GLU A 189 15.09 23.71 14.71
C GLU A 189 16.04 22.50 14.75
N ASP A 190 17.12 22.52 13.97
CA ASP A 190 18.15 21.48 13.98
C ASP A 190 18.84 21.37 15.35
N SER A 191 19.20 22.50 15.95
CA SER A 191 19.81 22.53 17.29
C SER A 191 18.88 21.92 18.35
N LEU A 192 17.59 22.27 18.34
CA LEU A 192 16.61 21.71 19.26
C LEU A 192 16.42 20.20 19.05
N ARG A 193 16.44 19.75 17.82
CA ARG A 193 16.38 18.32 17.48
C ARG A 193 17.62 17.59 18.01
N GLU A 194 18.81 18.12 17.78
CA GLU A 194 20.07 17.55 18.27
C GLU A 194 20.12 17.50 19.81
N GLU A 195 19.69 18.57 20.49
CA GLU A 195 19.57 18.57 21.94
C GLU A 195 18.64 17.48 22.44
N LYS A 196 17.50 17.28 21.78
CA LYS A 196 16.58 16.20 22.12
C LYS A 196 17.21 14.82 21.90
N ILE A 197 17.91 14.60 20.79
CA ILE A 197 18.61 13.34 20.49
C ILE A 197 19.67 13.03 21.53
N LYS A 198 20.41 14.02 22.03
CA LYS A 198 21.42 13.86 23.12
C LYS A 198 20.82 13.35 24.42
N THR A 199 19.51 13.47 24.62
CA THR A 199 18.82 12.92 25.82
C THR A 199 18.47 11.44 25.66
N TRP A 200 18.67 10.85 24.51
CA TRP A 200 18.40 9.43 24.29
C TRP A 200 19.53 8.56 24.82
N MET A 201 19.22 7.29 25.12
CA MET A 201 20.21 6.33 25.58
C MET A 201 21.35 6.19 24.58
N SER A 202 22.58 6.35 25.05
CA SER A 202 23.77 6.17 24.23
C SER A 202 24.04 4.68 23.91
N GLU A 203 24.81 4.42 22.86
CA GLU A 203 25.24 3.05 22.54
C GLU A 203 26.10 2.42 23.66
N GLU A 204 26.83 3.22 24.44
CA GLU A 204 27.60 2.73 25.56
C GLU A 204 26.69 2.26 26.70
N GLU A 205 25.69 3.06 27.06
CA GLU A 205 24.69 2.70 28.08
C GLU A 205 23.89 1.47 27.69
N ALA A 206 23.47 1.39 26.41
CA ALA A 206 22.80 0.22 25.86
C ALA A 206 23.68 -1.04 25.96
N GLY A 207 24.98 -0.92 25.66
CA GLY A 207 25.94 -2.01 25.80
C GLY A 207 26.13 -2.49 27.23
N LYS A 208 26.22 -1.56 28.18
CA LYS A 208 26.32 -1.89 29.63
C LYS A 208 25.04 -2.59 30.12
N MET A 209 23.89 -2.11 29.68
CA MET A 209 22.59 -2.73 30.00
C MET A 209 22.49 -4.16 29.42
N ALA A 210 22.88 -4.36 28.18
CA ALA A 210 22.88 -5.67 27.53
C ALA A 210 23.76 -6.66 28.29
N ALA A 211 25.01 -6.26 28.61
CA ALA A 211 25.94 -7.10 29.37
C ALA A 211 25.38 -7.48 30.76
N ALA A 212 24.79 -6.52 31.47
CA ALA A 212 24.16 -6.77 32.76
C ALA A 212 22.95 -7.72 32.70
N ALA A 213 22.24 -7.73 31.58
CA ALA A 213 21.10 -8.63 31.33
C ALA A 213 21.50 -9.99 30.73
N GLY A 214 22.77 -10.22 30.39
CA GLY A 214 23.23 -11.42 29.68
C GLY A 214 22.71 -11.51 28.23
N ALA A 215 22.40 -10.37 27.62
CA ALA A 215 21.90 -10.28 26.24
C ALA A 215 23.05 -10.03 25.25
N ASP A 216 22.82 -10.35 23.96
CA ASP A 216 23.78 -9.97 22.92
C ASP A 216 23.86 -8.45 22.79
N ILE A 217 25.09 -7.95 22.97
CA ILE A 217 25.36 -6.51 23.03
C ILE A 217 25.05 -5.83 21.68
N ARG A 218 25.34 -6.48 20.57
CA ARG A 218 25.12 -5.91 19.22
C ARG A 218 23.64 -5.79 18.92
N THR A 219 22.88 -6.83 19.20
CA THR A 219 21.42 -6.83 19.05
C THR A 219 20.77 -5.72 19.85
N VAL A 220 21.07 -5.62 21.15
CA VAL A 220 20.47 -4.59 22.03
C VAL A 220 20.86 -3.18 21.60
N LYS A 221 22.12 -2.93 21.25
CA LYS A 221 22.54 -1.62 20.72
C LYS A 221 21.77 -1.25 19.45
N SER A 222 21.59 -2.20 18.52
CA SER A 222 20.85 -1.99 17.28
C SER A 222 19.37 -1.67 17.56
N LEU A 223 18.71 -2.41 18.45
CA LEU A 223 17.31 -2.19 18.83
C LEU A 223 17.12 -0.82 19.50
N ILE A 224 17.97 -0.45 20.45
CA ILE A 224 17.92 0.88 21.11
C ILE A 224 18.12 2.00 20.10
N LYS A 225 19.09 1.89 19.20
CA LYS A 225 19.33 2.88 18.13
C LYS A 225 18.11 3.04 17.22
N LYS A 226 17.51 1.93 16.76
CA LYS A 226 16.33 1.92 15.91
C LYS A 226 15.09 2.48 16.60
N SER A 227 14.96 2.28 17.91
CA SER A 227 13.81 2.76 18.70
C SER A 227 13.80 4.28 18.90
N ALA A 228 14.92 4.97 18.65
CA ALA A 228 15.04 6.41 18.79
C ALA A 228 14.49 6.93 20.14
N GLY A 229 13.54 7.86 20.14
CA GLY A 229 12.94 8.43 21.37
C GLY A 229 12.12 7.45 22.20
N ASN A 230 11.74 6.29 21.65
CA ASN A 230 10.96 5.25 22.35
C ASN A 230 11.84 4.24 23.10
N TYR A 231 13.14 4.46 23.19
CA TYR A 231 14.09 3.53 23.83
C TYR A 231 13.67 3.12 25.25
N ASN A 232 12.99 4.00 25.99
CA ASN A 232 12.52 3.70 27.34
C ASN A 232 11.54 2.53 27.37
N GLU A 233 10.66 2.40 26.36
CA GLU A 233 9.71 1.28 26.26
C GLU A 233 10.43 -0.03 25.94
N ILE A 234 11.49 0.02 25.10
CA ILE A 234 12.33 -1.15 24.84
C ILE A 234 13.07 -1.58 26.12
N VAL A 235 13.65 -0.64 26.86
CA VAL A 235 14.30 -0.93 28.16
C VAL A 235 13.32 -1.51 29.17
N LYS A 236 12.10 -0.95 29.22
CA LYS A 236 11.02 -1.42 30.11
C LYS A 236 10.60 -2.85 29.76
N LEU A 237 10.49 -3.20 28.46
CA LEU A 237 10.22 -4.57 28.04
C LEU A 237 11.37 -5.50 28.46
N LEU A 238 12.62 -5.14 28.19
CA LEU A 238 13.78 -6.01 28.49
C LEU A 238 13.97 -6.25 29.99
N LYS A 239 13.80 -5.23 30.84
CA LYS A 239 14.01 -5.31 32.29
C LYS A 239 12.76 -5.73 33.08
N GLY A 240 11.58 -5.36 32.58
CA GLY A 240 10.29 -5.70 33.20
C GLY A 240 9.80 -7.08 32.81
N PHE A 241 8.58 -7.42 33.25
CA PHE A 241 7.88 -8.67 32.89
C PHE A 241 8.73 -9.92 33.15
N PRO A 242 9.04 -10.23 34.41
CA PRO A 242 9.96 -11.32 34.80
C PRO A 242 9.47 -12.70 34.37
N GLU A 243 8.17 -12.85 34.14
CA GLU A 243 7.52 -14.07 33.63
C GLU A 243 7.85 -14.37 32.15
N ILE A 244 8.36 -13.38 31.40
CA ILE A 244 8.69 -13.54 29.97
C ILE A 244 10.21 -13.74 29.84
N PRO A 245 10.66 -14.85 29.23
CA PRO A 245 12.08 -15.08 28.96
C PRO A 245 12.73 -13.95 28.14
N LEU A 246 13.95 -13.58 28.47
CA LEU A 246 14.71 -12.56 27.75
C LEU A 246 14.86 -12.90 26.25
N SER A 247 15.07 -14.17 25.93
CA SER A 247 15.15 -14.65 24.53
C SER A 247 13.87 -14.34 23.75
N SER A 248 12.69 -14.52 24.35
CA SER A 248 11.43 -14.21 23.71
C SER A 248 11.22 -12.70 23.51
N LYS A 249 11.67 -11.89 24.48
CA LYS A 249 11.64 -10.42 24.35
C LYS A 249 12.54 -9.93 23.22
N LEU A 250 13.73 -10.46 23.11
CA LEU A 250 14.63 -10.16 22.00
C LEU A 250 14.05 -10.63 20.66
N ALA A 251 13.54 -11.87 20.61
CA ALA A 251 12.95 -12.42 19.40
C ALA A 251 11.79 -11.55 18.85
N ILE A 252 10.86 -11.10 19.69
CA ILE A 252 9.76 -10.24 19.20
C ILE A 252 10.26 -8.87 18.74
N LEU A 253 11.24 -8.28 19.43
CA LEU A 253 11.84 -6.99 19.06
C LEU A 253 12.59 -7.05 17.72
N GLU A 254 13.17 -8.19 17.37
CA GLU A 254 13.82 -8.40 16.07
C GLU A 254 12.83 -8.64 14.93
N GLN A 255 11.58 -9.02 15.23
CA GLN A 255 10.55 -9.27 14.21
C GLN A 255 9.68 -8.05 13.91
N VAL A 256 9.48 -7.14 14.85
CA VAL A 256 8.66 -5.95 14.63
C VAL A 256 9.38 -4.93 13.74
N SER A 257 8.61 -4.09 13.07
CA SER A 257 9.14 -3.05 12.19
C SER A 257 9.91 -1.98 12.98
N GLU A 258 10.76 -1.21 12.30
CA GLU A 258 11.45 -0.07 12.91
C GLU A 258 10.45 0.99 13.40
N LYS A 259 9.32 1.15 12.70
CA LYS A 259 8.21 2.01 13.16
C LYS A 259 7.68 1.51 14.52
N ASP A 260 7.45 0.21 14.67
CA ASP A 260 6.93 -0.36 15.92
C ASP A 260 7.90 -0.18 17.08
N LEU A 261 9.20 -0.30 16.82
CA LEU A 261 10.23 0.01 17.84
C LEU A 261 10.16 1.47 18.29
N ARG A 262 9.74 2.40 17.43
CA ARG A 262 9.70 3.85 17.70
C ARG A 262 8.45 4.32 18.40
N ASP A 263 7.35 3.55 18.40
CA ASP A 263 6.07 4.04 18.91
C ASP A 263 5.23 3.03 19.71
N THR A 264 5.65 1.75 19.81
CA THR A 264 4.88 0.75 20.53
C THR A 264 5.25 0.72 22.02
N PRO A 265 4.25 0.79 22.95
CA PRO A 265 4.47 0.62 24.37
C PRO A 265 4.93 -0.81 24.74
N ALA A 266 5.75 -0.92 25.79
CA ALA A 266 6.26 -2.20 26.30
C ALA A 266 5.14 -3.21 26.64
N GLU A 267 4.06 -2.72 27.24
CA GLU A 267 2.89 -3.54 27.62
C GLU A 267 2.21 -4.20 26.44
N VAL A 268 2.18 -3.54 25.29
CA VAL A 268 1.61 -4.10 24.06
C VAL A 268 2.45 -5.30 23.60
N LEU A 269 3.78 -5.13 23.54
CA LEU A 269 4.69 -6.21 23.13
C LEU A 269 4.72 -7.34 24.17
N ALA A 270 4.75 -7.02 25.46
CA ALA A 270 4.65 -8.00 26.54
C ALA A 270 3.33 -8.78 26.45
N GLY A 271 2.20 -8.08 26.22
CA GLY A 271 0.91 -8.71 26.03
C GLY A 271 0.92 -9.69 24.86
N HIS A 272 1.59 -9.36 23.76
CA HIS A 272 1.73 -10.30 22.64
C HIS A 272 2.52 -11.57 22.99
N LEU A 273 3.49 -11.46 23.88
CA LEU A 273 4.26 -12.62 24.36
C LEU A 273 3.48 -13.42 25.40
N MET A 274 2.85 -12.78 26.38
CA MET A 274 2.08 -13.46 27.43
C MET A 274 0.88 -14.25 26.90
N TYR A 275 0.24 -13.72 25.86
CA TYR A 275 -0.96 -14.34 25.25
C TYR A 275 -0.65 -15.04 23.92
N LEU A 276 0.63 -15.30 23.63
CA LEU A 276 1.01 -16.19 22.56
C LEU A 276 0.55 -17.61 22.90
N PRO A 277 -0.04 -18.37 21.96
CA PRO A 277 -0.41 -19.76 22.21
C PRO A 277 0.75 -20.53 22.82
N PRO A 278 0.53 -21.29 23.92
CA PRO A 278 1.57 -21.82 24.75
C PRO A 278 2.38 -22.92 24.09
N GLY A 279 3.62 -23.02 24.52
CA GLY A 279 4.49 -24.18 24.29
C GLY A 279 5.34 -24.13 23.05
N GLU A 280 6.16 -25.17 22.93
CA GLU A 280 7.02 -25.42 21.77
C GLU A 280 6.35 -26.30 20.71
N GLU A 281 5.03 -26.46 20.79
CA GLU A 281 4.25 -27.30 19.88
C GLU A 281 4.40 -26.88 18.41
N TRP A 282 4.68 -25.58 18.17
CA TRP A 282 4.96 -25.08 16.82
C TRP A 282 6.10 -25.83 16.13
N LYS A 283 7.08 -26.35 16.87
CA LYS A 283 8.18 -27.15 16.33
C LYS A 283 7.72 -28.43 15.63
N ASN A 284 6.51 -28.88 15.94
CA ASN A 284 5.94 -30.10 15.34
C ASN A 284 5.28 -29.83 13.98
N TYR A 285 5.01 -28.55 13.62
CA TYR A 285 4.23 -28.25 12.42
C TYR A 285 4.78 -27.11 11.56
N CYS A 286 5.77 -26.32 12.02
CA CYS A 286 6.42 -25.31 11.20
C CYS A 286 7.89 -25.11 11.55
N SER A 287 8.65 -24.50 10.65
CA SER A 287 10.02 -24.09 10.89
C SER A 287 10.11 -22.90 11.85
N GLU A 288 11.29 -22.67 12.45
CA GLU A 288 11.55 -21.51 13.29
C GLU A 288 11.32 -20.18 12.52
N GLU A 289 11.71 -20.12 11.26
CA GLU A 289 11.48 -18.95 10.41
C GLU A 289 9.98 -18.64 10.27
N ILE A 290 9.16 -19.65 10.00
CA ILE A 290 7.70 -19.49 9.90
C ILE A 290 7.11 -19.05 11.23
N TYR A 291 7.56 -19.64 12.33
CA TYR A 291 7.15 -19.27 13.68
C TYR A 291 7.47 -17.80 13.97
N LEU A 292 8.73 -17.39 13.79
CA LEU A 292 9.17 -16.03 14.11
C LEU A 292 8.42 -14.99 13.28
N LYS A 293 8.35 -15.16 11.97
CA LYS A 293 7.76 -14.17 11.05
C LYS A 293 6.24 -14.14 11.07
N TYR A 294 5.57 -15.29 11.23
CA TYR A 294 4.15 -15.42 10.94
C TYR A 294 3.28 -15.93 12.09
N LEU A 295 3.90 -16.23 13.24
CA LEU A 295 3.19 -16.54 14.48
C LEU A 295 3.62 -15.64 15.63
N LEU A 296 4.92 -15.51 15.91
CA LEU A 296 5.45 -14.65 16.97
C LEU A 296 5.23 -13.16 16.65
N ASN A 297 5.63 -12.72 15.45
CA ASN A 297 5.49 -11.34 15.03
C ASN A 297 4.04 -10.85 15.17
N PRO A 298 3.78 -9.79 15.95
CA PRO A 298 2.43 -9.26 16.09
C PRO A 298 2.00 -8.38 14.93
N ARG A 299 2.94 -7.80 14.15
CA ARG A 299 2.68 -6.98 12.97
C ARG A 299 2.14 -7.86 11.84
N ILE A 300 1.05 -7.44 11.21
CA ILE A 300 0.41 -8.17 10.11
C ILE A 300 0.65 -7.47 8.79
N ALA A 301 0.30 -6.18 8.73
CA ALA A 301 0.48 -5.31 7.57
C ALA A 301 0.87 -3.89 8.03
N ASP A 302 0.09 -2.89 7.68
CA ASP A 302 0.31 -1.47 7.97
C ASP A 302 -0.64 -0.91 9.06
N GLU A 303 -1.39 -1.77 9.75
CA GLU A 303 -2.27 -1.39 10.84
C GLU A 303 -1.51 -0.78 12.03
N LEU A 304 -2.17 0.02 12.86
CA LEU A 304 -1.61 0.42 14.15
C LEU A 304 -1.43 -0.82 15.04
N LEU A 305 -0.20 -1.08 15.48
CA LEU A 305 0.07 -2.22 16.34
C LEU A 305 -0.62 -2.04 17.71
N SER A 306 -1.57 -2.92 17.98
CA SER A 306 -2.39 -2.92 19.20
C SER A 306 -2.33 -4.27 19.92
N GLY A 307 -2.70 -4.32 21.19
CA GLY A 307 -2.66 -5.54 22.01
C GLY A 307 -3.75 -6.56 21.66
N TRP A 308 -3.93 -6.88 20.38
CA TRP A 308 -5.03 -7.73 19.90
C TRP A 308 -4.95 -9.17 20.40
N ARG A 309 -3.75 -9.74 20.68
CA ARG A 309 -3.67 -11.12 21.24
C ARG A 309 -4.29 -11.22 22.62
N LYS A 310 -4.00 -10.26 23.50
CA LYS A 310 -4.64 -10.18 24.81
C LYS A 310 -6.16 -10.11 24.64
N TYR A 311 -6.62 -9.20 23.80
CA TYR A 311 -8.06 -9.03 23.54
C TYR A 311 -8.72 -10.33 23.06
N PHE A 312 -8.12 -11.04 22.10
CA PHE A 312 -8.68 -12.30 21.62
C PHE A 312 -8.56 -13.45 22.63
N ALA A 313 -7.53 -13.46 23.46
CA ALA A 313 -7.43 -14.44 24.55
C ALA A 313 -8.57 -14.28 25.57
N GLU A 314 -9.01 -13.04 25.81
CA GLU A 314 -10.08 -12.72 26.75
C GLU A 314 -11.49 -12.85 26.12
N ASN A 315 -11.63 -12.72 24.80
CA ASN A 315 -12.93 -12.65 24.12
C ASN A 315 -13.26 -13.82 23.20
N LEU A 316 -12.30 -14.71 22.92
CA LEU A 316 -12.53 -15.95 22.18
C LEU A 316 -12.42 -17.14 23.11
N THR A 317 -13.32 -18.10 22.96
CA THR A 317 -13.31 -19.34 23.77
C THR A 317 -12.12 -20.21 23.41
N GLU A 318 -11.67 -21.07 24.34
CA GLU A 318 -10.64 -22.06 24.04
C GLU A 318 -11.10 -23.07 22.97
N ASP A 319 -12.40 -23.41 22.94
CA ASP A 319 -12.99 -24.24 21.88
C ASP A 319 -12.85 -23.61 20.50
N PHE A 320 -13.05 -22.29 20.38
CA PHE A 320 -12.81 -21.55 19.12
C PHE A 320 -11.35 -21.67 18.67
N ARG A 321 -10.41 -21.41 19.58
CA ARG A 321 -8.97 -21.48 19.27
C ARG A 321 -8.54 -22.90 18.89
N LYS A 322 -9.04 -23.90 19.60
CA LYS A 322 -8.79 -25.31 19.32
C LYS A 322 -9.33 -25.70 17.93
N LYS A 323 -10.58 -25.40 17.63
CA LYS A 323 -11.18 -25.66 16.31
C LYS A 323 -10.40 -24.98 15.18
N GLY A 324 -10.02 -23.71 15.36
CA GLY A 324 -9.21 -22.97 14.39
C GLY A 324 -7.83 -23.58 14.15
N ARG A 325 -7.20 -24.14 15.19
CA ARG A 325 -5.90 -24.83 15.08
C ARG A 325 -6.02 -26.19 14.40
N GLU A 326 -7.07 -26.94 14.70
CA GLU A 326 -7.34 -28.25 14.09
C GLU A 326 -7.83 -28.13 12.64
N ASN A 327 -8.55 -27.07 12.31
CA ASN A 327 -9.05 -26.77 10.97
C ASN A 327 -9.11 -25.25 10.74
N PRO A 328 -8.08 -24.63 10.14
CA PRO A 328 -8.07 -23.18 9.90
C PRO A 328 -9.19 -22.67 8.99
N GLU A 329 -9.79 -23.51 8.14
CA GLU A 329 -10.96 -23.13 7.33
C GLU A 329 -12.15 -22.71 8.20
N PHE A 330 -12.27 -23.25 9.42
CA PHE A 330 -13.25 -22.79 10.42
C PHE A 330 -13.12 -21.27 10.71
N ILE A 331 -11.89 -20.72 10.70
CA ILE A 331 -11.66 -19.28 10.89
C ILE A 331 -12.14 -18.49 9.66
N VAL A 332 -11.96 -19.03 8.44
CA VAL A 332 -12.49 -18.43 7.20
C VAL A 332 -14.02 -18.34 7.27
N GLU A 333 -14.67 -19.46 7.62
CA GLU A 333 -16.14 -19.53 7.78
C GLU A 333 -16.65 -18.55 8.85
N TYR A 334 -15.94 -18.46 9.96
CA TYR A 334 -16.26 -17.50 11.01
C TYR A 334 -16.15 -16.05 10.52
N VAL A 335 -15.09 -15.69 9.81
CA VAL A 335 -14.94 -14.33 9.26
C VAL A 335 -16.07 -14.03 8.28
N ASN A 336 -16.40 -14.97 7.38
CA ASN A 336 -17.49 -14.83 6.42
C ASN A 336 -18.86 -14.61 7.09
N SER A 337 -19.09 -15.27 8.21
CA SER A 337 -20.40 -15.18 8.92
C SER A 337 -20.48 -14.01 9.89
N ALA A 338 -19.37 -13.64 10.54
CA ALA A 338 -19.34 -12.67 11.63
C ALA A 338 -19.01 -11.24 11.19
N ILE A 339 -18.38 -11.05 10.04
CA ILE A 339 -17.91 -9.73 9.56
C ILE A 339 -18.61 -9.36 8.26
N ARG A 340 -19.36 -8.27 8.29
CA ARG A 340 -19.92 -7.70 7.07
C ARG A 340 -18.83 -7.01 6.27
N HIS A 341 -18.66 -7.42 5.03
CA HIS A 341 -17.76 -6.76 4.11
C HIS A 341 -18.38 -5.46 3.56
N ASP A 342 -17.66 -4.33 3.63
CA ASP A 342 -18.14 -3.05 3.14
C ASP A 342 -16.98 -2.05 2.94
N ASN A 343 -16.52 -1.91 1.72
CA ASN A 343 -15.43 -0.98 1.35
C ASN A 343 -15.83 0.51 1.44
N THR A 344 -17.12 0.82 1.60
CA THR A 344 -17.61 2.21 1.62
C THR A 344 -17.60 2.84 3.00
N ARG A 345 -17.43 2.06 4.07
CA ARG A 345 -17.54 2.52 5.46
C ARG A 345 -16.22 3.00 6.06
N ASN A 346 -15.10 2.62 5.50
CA ASN A 346 -13.80 3.10 5.95
C ASN A 346 -13.48 4.47 5.32
N ASN A 347 -14.06 5.52 5.86
CA ASN A 347 -13.95 6.88 5.30
C ASN A 347 -12.53 7.45 5.34
N TYR A 348 -11.68 6.96 6.25
CA TYR A 348 -10.31 7.44 6.41
C TYR A 348 -9.31 6.65 5.54
N GLY A 349 -9.70 5.48 5.04
CA GLY A 349 -8.83 4.59 4.29
C GLY A 349 -7.66 4.03 5.10
N THR A 350 -7.78 4.04 6.45
CA THR A 350 -6.78 3.46 7.35
C THR A 350 -7.22 2.07 7.79
N PRO A 351 -6.29 1.11 7.92
CA PRO A 351 -6.64 -0.23 8.38
C PRO A 351 -7.29 -0.20 9.77
N LEU A 352 -8.39 -0.92 9.92
CA LEU A 352 -8.95 -1.17 11.24
C LEU A 352 -8.03 -2.12 12.01
N SER A 353 -7.87 -1.86 13.31
CA SER A 353 -7.21 -2.83 14.18
C SER A 353 -8.01 -4.14 14.26
N PRO A 354 -7.36 -5.29 14.51
CA PRO A 354 -8.08 -6.56 14.68
C PRO A 354 -9.19 -6.50 15.73
N ARG A 355 -8.95 -5.79 16.85
CA ARG A 355 -9.96 -5.52 17.87
C ARG A 355 -11.11 -4.69 17.31
N GLY A 356 -10.80 -3.59 16.61
CA GLY A 356 -11.83 -2.71 16.02
C GLY A 356 -12.74 -3.45 15.05
N THR A 357 -12.18 -4.29 14.18
CA THR A 357 -12.95 -5.15 13.27
C THR A 357 -13.85 -6.12 14.04
N HIS A 358 -13.32 -6.75 15.11
CA HIS A 358 -14.09 -7.67 15.92
C HIS A 358 -15.30 -7.00 16.62
N GLU A 359 -15.11 -5.81 17.17
CA GLU A 359 -16.15 -5.05 17.87
C GLU A 359 -17.19 -4.46 16.90
N LEU A 360 -16.76 -3.90 15.79
CA LEU A 360 -17.64 -3.26 14.80
C LEU A 360 -18.40 -4.25 13.93
N LYS A 361 -17.91 -5.48 13.79
CA LYS A 361 -18.48 -6.52 12.90
C LYS A 361 -18.62 -6.08 11.44
N ILE A 362 -17.74 -5.17 11.01
CA ILE A 362 -17.66 -4.66 9.64
C ILE A 362 -16.20 -4.38 9.29
N ALA A 363 -15.82 -4.65 8.07
CA ALA A 363 -14.49 -4.36 7.56
C ALA A 363 -14.49 -4.10 6.04
N ASP A 364 -13.56 -3.27 5.59
CA ASP A 364 -13.12 -3.25 4.19
C ASP A 364 -12.25 -4.49 3.89
N ASP A 365 -11.89 -4.67 2.62
CA ASP A 365 -11.06 -5.80 2.16
C ASP A 365 -9.76 -5.93 2.94
N HIS A 366 -9.04 -4.83 3.15
CA HIS A 366 -7.74 -4.86 3.80
C HIS A 366 -7.85 -5.17 5.30
N SER A 367 -8.76 -4.50 5.99
CA SER A 367 -9.02 -4.73 7.41
C SER A 367 -9.53 -6.15 7.69
N ARG A 368 -10.35 -6.73 6.78
CA ARG A 368 -10.83 -8.11 6.87
C ARG A 368 -9.69 -9.13 6.79
N LYS A 369 -8.73 -8.91 5.90
CA LYS A 369 -7.51 -9.74 5.77
C LYS A 369 -6.64 -9.67 7.03
N ILE A 370 -6.41 -8.47 7.57
CA ILE A 370 -5.67 -8.27 8.83
C ILE A 370 -6.37 -8.99 9.99
N TYR A 371 -7.68 -8.86 10.10
CA TYR A 371 -8.47 -9.52 11.13
C TYR A 371 -8.37 -11.05 11.06
N PHE A 372 -8.49 -11.62 9.86
CA PHE A 372 -8.32 -13.06 9.64
C PHE A 372 -6.95 -13.56 10.12
N VAL A 373 -5.88 -12.88 9.72
CA VAL A 373 -4.52 -13.24 10.12
C VAL A 373 -4.35 -13.15 11.64
N ALA A 374 -4.91 -12.12 12.28
CA ALA A 374 -4.86 -11.98 13.75
C ALA A 374 -5.58 -13.13 14.47
N LEU A 375 -6.74 -13.56 13.97
CA LEU A 375 -7.48 -14.72 14.51
C LEU A 375 -6.66 -16.02 14.38
N CYS A 376 -6.08 -16.26 13.19
CA CYS A 376 -5.21 -17.43 12.98
C CYS A 376 -4.04 -17.45 13.97
N ARG A 377 -3.30 -16.34 14.06
CA ARG A 377 -2.16 -16.23 15.00
C ARG A 377 -2.59 -16.35 16.48
N SER A 378 -3.81 -15.91 16.83
CA SER A 378 -4.35 -16.08 18.18
C SER A 378 -4.76 -17.54 18.47
N ALA A 379 -5.12 -18.30 17.45
CA ALA A 379 -5.37 -19.73 17.56
C ALA A 379 -4.09 -20.58 17.53
N GLY A 380 -2.92 -20.01 17.23
CA GLY A 380 -1.66 -20.73 17.08
C GLY A 380 -1.37 -21.21 15.66
N VAL A 381 -2.06 -20.66 14.68
CA VAL A 381 -1.86 -20.95 13.25
C VAL A 381 -1.01 -19.85 12.63
N PRO A 382 0.19 -20.15 12.07
CA PRO A 382 0.96 -19.15 11.35
C PRO A 382 0.17 -18.65 10.14
N ALA A 383 0.09 -17.33 10.00
CA ALA A 383 -0.68 -16.71 8.93
C ALA A 383 -0.06 -15.37 8.50
N LYS A 384 -0.29 -14.99 7.24
CA LYS A 384 0.21 -13.75 6.64
C LYS A 384 -0.72 -13.23 5.56
N ILE A 385 -0.57 -11.97 5.19
CA ILE A 385 -0.98 -11.47 3.89
C ILE A 385 0.15 -11.85 2.92
N GLY A 386 -0.20 -12.58 1.86
CA GLY A 386 0.78 -13.09 0.90
C GLY A 386 1.24 -12.00 -0.06
N ASN A 387 2.50 -12.02 -0.44
CA ASN A 387 3.03 -11.18 -1.49
C ASN A 387 2.40 -11.52 -2.85
N GLY A 388 2.46 -10.61 -3.79
CA GLY A 388 1.88 -10.73 -5.11
C GLY A 388 0.40 -10.38 -5.11
N THR A 389 -0.48 -11.33 -4.88
CA THR A 389 -1.93 -11.09 -4.93
C THR A 389 -2.51 -10.39 -3.70
N GLY A 390 -1.74 -10.16 -2.64
CA GLY A 390 -2.22 -9.57 -1.39
C GLY A 390 -3.30 -10.41 -0.69
N ARG A 391 -3.36 -11.73 -0.97
CA ARG A 391 -4.33 -12.63 -0.34
C ARG A 391 -3.87 -13.07 1.04
N PRO A 392 -4.78 -13.24 2.02
CA PRO A 392 -4.41 -13.85 3.28
C PRO A 392 -4.11 -15.35 3.07
N ARG A 393 -3.13 -15.84 3.82
CA ARG A 393 -2.68 -17.23 3.77
C ARG A 393 -2.46 -17.75 5.18
N TYR A 394 -2.76 -19.01 5.39
CA TYR A 394 -2.40 -19.72 6.62
C TYR A 394 -1.54 -20.93 6.31
N PHE A 395 -0.64 -21.25 7.26
CA PHE A 395 0.25 -22.42 7.15
C PHE A 395 -0.38 -23.60 7.89
N TYR A 396 -0.63 -24.67 7.17
CA TYR A 396 -1.25 -25.87 7.73
C TYR A 396 -0.77 -27.12 7.01
N ARG A 397 -0.42 -28.17 7.76
CA ARG A 397 0.10 -29.46 7.24
C ARG A 397 1.29 -29.32 6.29
N GLY A 398 2.19 -28.38 6.59
CA GLY A 398 3.41 -28.18 5.81
C GLY A 398 3.27 -27.25 4.59
N GLU A 399 2.08 -26.67 4.35
CA GLU A 399 1.80 -25.87 3.16
C GLU A 399 1.14 -24.53 3.49
N TRP A 400 1.38 -23.54 2.63
CA TRP A 400 0.66 -22.26 2.63
C TRP A 400 -0.61 -22.37 1.81
N ASN A 401 -1.76 -22.18 2.47
CA ASN A 401 -3.08 -22.21 1.87
C ASN A 401 -3.60 -20.81 1.63
N ASP A 402 -4.00 -20.48 0.40
CA ASP A 402 -4.62 -19.20 0.05
C ASP A 402 -6.07 -19.16 0.55
N VAL A 403 -6.48 -18.02 1.08
CA VAL A 403 -7.83 -17.79 1.58
C VAL A 403 -8.65 -17.01 0.56
N TYR A 404 -9.84 -17.47 0.32
CA TYR A 404 -10.87 -16.82 -0.47
C TYR A 404 -12.12 -16.66 0.38
N PHE A 405 -12.53 -15.43 0.62
CA PHE A 405 -13.78 -15.18 1.32
C PHE A 405 -14.98 -15.49 0.41
N SER A 406 -16.17 -15.60 1.00
CA SER A 406 -17.38 -16.08 0.30
C SER A 406 -17.82 -15.19 -0.87
N ASP A 407 -17.43 -13.93 -0.88
CA ASP A 407 -17.71 -12.92 -1.92
C ASP A 407 -16.62 -12.85 -2.99
N GLU A 408 -15.58 -13.67 -2.91
CA GLU A 408 -14.45 -13.68 -3.84
C GLU A 408 -14.50 -14.88 -4.81
N ILE A 409 -14.04 -14.65 -6.04
CA ILE A 409 -13.95 -15.71 -7.04
C ILE A 409 -12.66 -16.50 -6.84
N ARG A 410 -12.77 -17.81 -6.66
CA ARG A 410 -11.60 -18.72 -6.64
C ARG A 410 -11.11 -18.95 -8.07
N PRO A 411 -9.81 -18.74 -8.35
CA PRO A 411 -9.26 -19.06 -9.67
C PRO A 411 -9.29 -20.57 -9.95
N GLN A 412 -9.34 -20.92 -11.21
CA GLN A 412 -9.32 -22.32 -11.67
C GLN A 412 -7.88 -22.86 -11.73
N GLY A 413 -7.22 -23.00 -10.58
CA GLY A 413 -5.88 -23.54 -10.49
C GLY A 413 -4.78 -22.48 -10.36
N LYS A 414 -3.55 -22.98 -10.29
CA LYS A 414 -2.31 -22.20 -10.25
C LYS A 414 -1.37 -22.65 -11.35
N GLY A 415 -0.56 -21.74 -11.85
CA GLY A 415 0.57 -22.02 -12.72
C GLY A 415 1.82 -21.31 -12.25
N PHE A 416 2.87 -21.35 -13.04
CA PHE A 416 4.16 -20.78 -12.72
C PHE A 416 4.53 -19.70 -13.73
N LEU A 417 5.12 -18.62 -13.26
CA LEU A 417 5.66 -17.56 -14.07
C LEU A 417 7.17 -17.48 -13.90
N LYS A 418 7.90 -17.71 -14.97
CA LYS A 418 9.34 -17.49 -15.06
C LYS A 418 9.61 -16.14 -15.70
N ILE A 419 10.36 -15.28 -15.00
CA ILE A 419 10.70 -13.94 -15.47
C ILE A 419 12.17 -13.94 -15.86
N GLU A 420 12.47 -13.44 -17.06
CA GLU A 420 13.82 -13.37 -17.58
C GLU A 420 14.25 -11.91 -17.79
N ASN A 421 15.48 -11.59 -17.43
CA ASN A 421 16.05 -10.28 -17.74
C ASN A 421 16.35 -10.20 -19.26
N GLY A 422 15.79 -9.20 -19.93
CA GLY A 422 15.99 -8.94 -21.35
C GLY A 422 17.27 -8.20 -21.70
N HIS A 423 18.04 -7.77 -20.71
CA HIS A 423 19.25 -6.94 -20.86
C HIS A 423 20.51 -7.67 -20.40
N LYS A 424 21.66 -7.36 -21.01
CA LYS A 424 22.96 -7.91 -20.60
C LYS A 424 23.61 -7.10 -19.49
N ASP A 425 23.56 -5.76 -19.61
CA ASP A 425 24.31 -4.83 -18.76
C ASP A 425 23.40 -3.98 -17.86
N PHE A 426 22.11 -4.34 -17.76
CA PHE A 426 21.11 -3.64 -16.97
C PHE A 426 20.19 -4.62 -16.26
N VAL A 427 19.95 -4.39 -14.98
CA VAL A 427 19.02 -5.21 -14.17
C VAL A 427 17.79 -4.36 -13.86
N PRO A 428 16.63 -4.64 -14.51
CA PRO A 428 15.38 -3.99 -14.18
C PRO A 428 14.96 -4.22 -12.73
N GLN A 429 14.42 -3.19 -12.09
CA GLN A 429 13.91 -3.26 -10.72
C GLN A 429 12.39 -3.23 -10.73
N TYR A 430 11.76 -4.08 -9.93
CA TYR A 430 10.32 -4.08 -9.74
C TYR A 430 9.84 -2.72 -9.20
N TYR A 431 8.63 -2.32 -9.54
CA TYR A 431 8.03 -0.99 -9.36
C TYR A 431 8.71 0.14 -10.14
N LYS A 432 10.03 0.15 -10.25
CA LYS A 432 10.77 1.24 -10.91
C LYS A 432 10.81 1.11 -12.43
N HIS A 433 11.08 -0.10 -12.92
CA HIS A 433 11.30 -0.37 -14.34
C HIS A 433 10.25 -1.32 -14.91
N PHE A 434 9.65 -2.15 -14.07
CA PHE A 434 8.56 -3.04 -14.50
C PHE A 434 7.63 -3.38 -13.34
N THR A 435 6.38 -3.74 -13.71
CA THR A 435 5.38 -4.31 -12.82
C THR A 435 4.62 -5.42 -13.54
N ILE A 436 4.02 -6.31 -12.79
CA ILE A 436 3.14 -7.35 -13.28
C ILE A 436 1.76 -7.09 -12.69
N GLY A 437 0.74 -7.02 -13.54
CA GLY A 437 -0.64 -6.85 -13.11
C GLY A 437 -1.48 -8.05 -13.47
N ARG A 438 -2.40 -8.45 -12.58
CA ARG A 438 -3.38 -9.50 -12.80
C ARG A 438 -4.72 -8.89 -13.16
N TYR A 439 -5.38 -9.45 -14.16
CA TYR A 439 -6.72 -9.05 -14.56
C TYR A 439 -7.78 -9.64 -13.64
N GLU A 440 -8.54 -8.77 -12.99
CA GLU A 440 -9.69 -9.12 -12.15
C GLU A 440 -10.73 -7.99 -12.25
N ASN A 441 -12.00 -8.36 -12.39
CA ASN A 441 -13.14 -7.42 -12.38
C ASN A 441 -12.98 -6.23 -13.35
N GLY A 442 -12.56 -6.50 -14.58
CA GLY A 442 -12.40 -5.45 -15.61
C GLY A 442 -11.12 -4.63 -15.51
N ARG A 443 -10.20 -4.93 -14.57
CA ARG A 443 -8.97 -4.16 -14.30
C ARG A 443 -7.76 -5.06 -14.18
N PHE A 444 -6.59 -4.47 -14.41
CA PHE A 444 -5.31 -5.06 -14.01
C PHE A 444 -4.86 -4.46 -12.69
N SER A 445 -4.74 -5.30 -11.68
CA SER A 445 -4.20 -4.92 -10.36
C SER A 445 -2.75 -5.36 -10.28
N THR A 446 -1.85 -4.42 -9.98
CA THR A 446 -0.42 -4.69 -9.81
C THR A 446 -0.19 -5.68 -8.67
N LEU A 447 0.63 -6.68 -8.92
CA LEU A 447 1.05 -7.64 -7.90
C LEU A 447 2.04 -6.96 -6.96
N GLU A 448 1.83 -7.12 -5.65
CA GLU A 448 2.65 -6.52 -4.62
C GLU A 448 3.79 -7.46 -4.20
N TYR A 449 5.02 -7.06 -4.49
CA TYR A 449 6.21 -7.77 -4.08
C TYR A 449 7.15 -6.87 -3.29
N ASP A 450 7.77 -7.45 -2.24
CA ASP A 450 8.87 -6.78 -1.56
C ASP A 450 10.09 -6.70 -2.47
N TYR A 451 10.93 -5.69 -2.27
CA TYR A 451 12.13 -5.44 -3.09
C TYR A 451 13.15 -6.58 -3.06
N ASP A 452 13.10 -7.44 -2.04
CA ASP A 452 14.08 -8.53 -1.81
C ASP A 452 13.62 -9.90 -2.35
N LEU A 453 12.53 -9.94 -3.14
CA LEU A 453 11.97 -11.20 -3.65
C LEU A 453 12.59 -11.65 -4.97
N PRO A 454 12.46 -12.94 -5.33
CA PRO A 454 12.95 -13.52 -6.60
C PRO A 454 12.53 -12.77 -7.86
N VAL A 455 11.40 -12.05 -7.84
CA VAL A 455 10.95 -11.19 -8.94
C VAL A 455 11.97 -10.10 -9.30
N THR A 456 12.78 -9.66 -8.36
CA THR A 456 13.82 -8.63 -8.56
C THR A 456 15.18 -9.22 -8.92
N SER A 457 15.45 -10.46 -8.58
CA SER A 457 16.69 -11.19 -8.91
C SER A 457 16.59 -11.99 -10.19
N PHE A 458 15.39 -12.19 -10.72
CA PHE A 458 15.08 -13.06 -11.87
C PHE A 458 15.41 -14.54 -11.63
N ASP A 459 15.49 -14.93 -10.36
CA ASP A 459 15.77 -16.30 -9.94
C ASP A 459 14.47 -17.03 -9.58
N GLY A 460 14.30 -18.22 -10.16
CA GLY A 460 13.18 -19.10 -9.85
C GLY A 460 11.88 -18.76 -10.58
N GLU A 461 10.80 -19.33 -10.07
CA GLU A 461 9.45 -19.23 -10.63
C GLU A 461 8.48 -18.69 -9.57
N LEU A 462 7.54 -17.88 -10.02
CA LEU A 462 6.46 -17.35 -9.18
C LEU A 462 5.22 -18.22 -9.37
N ALA A 463 4.73 -18.83 -8.30
CA ALA A 463 3.43 -19.50 -8.32
C ALA A 463 2.31 -18.45 -8.31
N LEU A 464 1.53 -18.39 -9.38
CA LEU A 464 0.45 -17.42 -9.57
C LEU A 464 -0.88 -18.12 -9.84
N PRO A 465 -2.02 -17.52 -9.47
CA PRO A 465 -3.32 -18.00 -9.92
C PRO A 465 -3.41 -18.04 -11.43
N ALA A 466 -4.05 -19.07 -11.99
CA ALA A 466 -4.31 -19.10 -13.42
C ALA A 466 -5.20 -17.91 -13.84
N GLY A 467 -4.91 -17.31 -15.00
CA GLY A 467 -5.64 -16.16 -15.52
C GLY A 467 -4.79 -15.27 -16.43
N ASN A 468 -5.31 -14.12 -16.76
CA ASN A 468 -4.68 -13.16 -17.66
C ASN A 468 -3.91 -12.10 -16.88
N TYR A 469 -2.78 -11.72 -17.43
CA TYR A 469 -1.81 -10.81 -16.83
C TYR A 469 -1.29 -9.83 -17.88
N TRP A 470 -0.71 -8.74 -17.40
CA TRP A 470 0.15 -7.88 -18.18
C TRP A 470 1.48 -7.67 -17.49
N LEU A 471 2.51 -7.46 -18.28
CA LEU A 471 3.79 -6.88 -17.86
C LEU A 471 3.82 -5.45 -18.35
N VAL A 472 4.01 -4.50 -17.46
CA VAL A 472 4.23 -3.09 -17.82
C VAL A 472 5.70 -2.77 -17.57
N THR A 473 6.39 -2.20 -18.56
CA THR A 473 7.74 -1.67 -18.37
C THR A 473 7.77 -0.17 -18.64
N GLY A 474 8.69 0.53 -17.99
CA GLY A 474 8.83 1.96 -18.17
C GLY A 474 10.25 2.47 -17.94
N ASN A 475 10.63 3.43 -18.77
CA ASN A 475 11.89 4.13 -18.68
C ASN A 475 11.69 5.63 -18.86
N ARG A 476 12.00 6.40 -17.83
CA ARG A 476 12.06 7.85 -17.93
C ARG A 476 13.38 8.23 -18.60
N THR A 477 13.31 8.74 -19.82
CA THR A 477 14.50 9.10 -20.62
C THR A 477 15.03 10.49 -20.28
N ASP A 478 14.13 11.38 -19.85
CA ASP A 478 14.45 12.74 -19.42
C ASP A 478 13.37 13.28 -18.45
N GLU A 479 13.34 14.56 -18.19
CA GLU A 479 12.40 15.19 -17.27
C GLU A 479 10.94 15.05 -17.69
N ARG A 480 10.66 14.87 -18.99
CA ARG A 480 9.31 14.91 -19.56
C ARG A 480 8.87 13.65 -20.29
N ASN A 481 9.82 12.82 -20.75
CA ASN A 481 9.51 11.71 -21.63
C ASN A 481 9.69 10.36 -20.93
N ILE A 482 8.71 9.49 -21.12
CA ILE A 482 8.70 8.13 -20.61
C ILE A 482 8.38 7.18 -21.76
N LEU A 483 9.21 6.18 -21.95
CA LEU A 483 8.97 5.06 -22.87
C LEU A 483 8.38 3.90 -22.08
N ALA A 484 7.08 3.68 -22.23
CA ALA A 484 6.37 2.56 -21.61
C ALA A 484 6.09 1.44 -22.63
N HIS A 485 5.94 0.23 -22.14
CA HIS A 485 5.56 -0.94 -22.93
C HIS A 485 4.67 -1.86 -22.11
N ILE A 486 3.63 -2.41 -22.72
CA ILE A 486 2.72 -3.38 -22.12
C ILE A 486 2.81 -4.68 -22.93
N SER A 487 3.07 -5.79 -22.26
CA SER A 487 2.96 -7.14 -22.83
C SER A 487 1.85 -7.90 -22.11
N PHE A 488 0.90 -8.47 -22.85
CA PHE A 488 -0.15 -9.34 -22.31
C PHE A 488 0.29 -10.79 -22.34
N PHE A 489 -0.07 -11.56 -21.31
CA PHE A 489 0.19 -12.99 -21.24
C PHE A 489 -0.83 -13.71 -20.34
N ALA A 490 -0.91 -15.02 -20.48
CA ALA A 490 -1.76 -15.86 -19.64
C ALA A 490 -0.91 -16.84 -18.84
N VAL A 491 -1.25 -17.02 -17.57
CA VAL A 491 -0.74 -18.09 -16.71
C VAL A 491 -1.76 -19.23 -16.74
N LYS A 492 -1.35 -20.42 -17.24
CA LYS A 492 -2.21 -21.60 -17.34
C LYS A 492 -2.04 -22.49 -16.11
N PRO A 493 -3.08 -23.25 -15.71
CA PRO A 493 -2.97 -24.21 -14.62
C PRO A 493 -1.86 -25.25 -14.88
N ASP A 494 -1.08 -25.54 -13.86
CA ASP A 494 -0.03 -26.56 -13.85
C ASP A 494 1.04 -26.43 -14.97
N ASP A 495 1.15 -25.21 -15.57
CA ASP A 495 2.09 -24.90 -16.65
C ASP A 495 3.01 -23.75 -16.25
N THR A 496 4.20 -23.68 -16.91
CA THR A 496 5.15 -22.56 -16.72
C THR A 496 5.09 -21.61 -17.92
N THR A 497 4.68 -20.39 -17.67
CA THR A 497 4.73 -19.29 -18.62
C THR A 497 6.03 -18.53 -18.45
N SER A 498 6.79 -18.32 -19.51
CA SER A 498 8.01 -17.49 -19.50
C SER A 498 7.76 -16.13 -20.12
N ILE A 499 8.19 -15.07 -19.44
CA ILE A 499 8.14 -13.69 -19.96
C ILE A 499 9.52 -13.06 -19.86
N LYS A 500 9.78 -12.10 -20.75
CA LYS A 500 11.04 -11.38 -20.79
C LYS A 500 10.83 -9.90 -20.49
N VAL A 501 11.53 -9.40 -19.47
CA VAL A 501 11.48 -7.97 -19.13
C VAL A 501 12.45 -7.21 -20.01
N THR A 502 11.91 -6.46 -20.96
CA THR A 502 12.67 -5.57 -21.85
C THR A 502 12.21 -4.12 -21.61
N VAL A 503 13.13 -3.27 -21.20
CA VAL A 503 12.86 -1.85 -20.89
C VAL A 503 13.33 -1.02 -22.07
N ARG A 504 12.40 -0.30 -22.72
CA ARG A 504 12.70 0.51 -23.91
C ARG A 504 13.71 1.60 -23.60
N GLY A 505 14.71 1.78 -24.48
CA GLY A 505 15.74 2.80 -24.33
C GLY A 505 16.83 2.48 -23.29
N LYS A 506 16.94 1.24 -22.86
CA LYS A 506 18.03 0.72 -22.00
C LYS A 506 18.91 -0.25 -22.76
#